data_66d25c2d4269df4e3a2443a2b11e716e
#
_entry.id   66d25c2d4269df4e3a2443a2b11e716e
#
_cell.length_a   1.000
_cell.length_b   1.000
_cell.length_c   1.000
_cell.angle_alpha   90.00
_cell.angle_beta   90.00
_cell.angle_gamma   90.00
#
_symmetry.space_group_name_H-M   'P 1'
#
loop_
_entity.id
_entity.type
_entity.pdbx_description
1 polymer ?
#
loop_
_entity_poly.entity_id
_entity_poly.type
_entity_poly.pdbx_seq_one_letter_code
_entity_poly.pdbx_strand_id
1 'polypeptide(L)'
;MTGPFRALAWCAAILLLGGGRLAAQALIEPPFGLHWGDSPEKLLAWASRHALDVTIVLPGDQAALRVVKIQPRKGLLPESQAAALEGRFLSGRLYELTVHYFDPEVSADTLAGRFETLRKQLGAQHGALTANQQQRTVEDKFATRTLSFHREPVKGLFLLLAFTEVEDLLRQTKEARFSLVYRNENFKQEIQKDLEEVKTP
;
A
#
# COMPACT_ATOMS: atom_id res chain seq x y z
N MET A 1 37.61 49.09 56.66
CA MET A 1 36.28 49.46 56.19
C MET A 1 36.15 49.03 54.72
N THR A 2 35.90 47.81 54.46
CA THR A 2 35.65 47.33 53.12
C THR A 2 35.07 45.92 53.21
N GLY A 3 33.79 45.74 52.90
CA GLY A 3 33.11 44.45 52.91
C GLY A 3 33.40 43.66 51.65
N PRO A 4 33.47 42.34 51.73
CA PRO A 4 33.66 41.50 50.56
C PRO A 4 32.30 41.11 49.92
N PHE A 5 32.18 41.38 48.63
CA PHE A 5 31.11 40.96 47.78
C PHE A 5 31.19 39.42 47.59
N ARG A 6 30.16 38.71 48.06
CA ARG A 6 29.93 37.30 47.75
C ARG A 6 29.27 37.18 46.37
N ALA A 7 30.04 36.73 45.40
CA ALA A 7 29.52 36.30 44.11
C ALA A 7 28.86 34.94 44.25
N LEU A 8 27.52 34.89 44.16
CA LEU A 8 26.76 33.67 44.03
C LEU A 8 26.82 33.23 42.56
N ALA A 9 27.58 32.17 42.31
CA ALA A 9 27.57 31.47 41.02
C ALA A 9 26.30 30.63 40.92
N TRP A 10 25.37 31.06 40.07
CA TRP A 10 24.21 30.26 39.67
C TRP A 10 24.65 29.30 38.57
N CYS A 11 24.88 28.04 38.89
CA CYS A 11 24.96 26.95 37.92
C CYS A 11 23.54 26.64 37.39
N ALA A 12 23.18 27.26 36.29
CA ALA A 12 22.02 26.87 35.55
C ALA A 12 22.31 25.52 34.84
N ALA A 13 21.92 24.42 35.46
CA ALA A 13 21.90 23.12 34.80
C ALA A 13 20.78 23.12 33.74
N ILE A 14 21.18 23.37 32.49
CA ILE A 14 20.30 23.17 31.33
C ILE A 14 20.20 21.67 31.12
N LEU A 15 19.17 21.06 31.70
CA LEU A 15 18.68 19.74 31.35
C LEU A 15 18.13 19.86 29.91
N LEU A 16 18.96 19.56 28.92
CA LEU A 16 18.56 19.26 27.58
C LEU A 16 17.80 17.94 27.63
N LEU A 17 16.51 18.03 27.94
CA LEU A 17 15.53 16.97 27.62
C LEU A 17 15.49 16.86 26.10
N GLY A 18 16.39 16.06 25.57
CA GLY A 18 16.30 15.54 24.21
C GLY A 18 15.02 14.73 24.08
N GLY A 19 13.90 15.41 23.92
CA GLY A 19 12.65 14.79 23.51
C GLY A 19 12.85 14.18 22.14
N GLY A 20 13.41 12.98 22.08
CA GLY A 20 13.31 12.13 20.90
C GLY A 20 11.81 12.07 20.57
N ARG A 21 11.39 12.80 19.54
CA ARG A 21 10.12 12.55 18.89
C ARG A 21 10.21 11.11 18.42
N LEU A 22 9.68 10.19 19.20
CA LEU A 22 9.19 8.92 18.69
C LEU A 22 8.19 9.36 17.60
N ALA A 23 8.66 9.43 16.36
CA ALA A 23 7.76 9.55 15.23
C ALA A 23 6.83 8.34 15.38
N ALA A 24 5.61 8.58 15.84
CA ALA A 24 4.58 7.57 15.86
C ALA A 24 4.57 7.02 14.44
N GLN A 25 5.05 5.80 14.27
CA GLN A 25 5.02 5.12 12.97
C GLN A 25 3.57 5.12 12.56
N ALA A 26 3.24 5.91 11.52
CA ALA A 26 1.87 5.99 11.03
C ALA A 26 1.43 4.56 10.72
N LEU A 27 0.38 4.10 11.39
CA LEU A 27 -0.23 2.82 11.06
C LEU A 27 -0.51 2.84 9.55
N ILE A 28 -0.15 1.77 8.86
CA ILE A 28 -0.51 1.63 7.45
C ILE A 28 -2.02 1.41 7.41
N GLU A 29 -2.76 2.45 7.04
CA GLU A 29 -4.18 2.39 6.78
C GLU A 29 -4.43 2.27 5.26
N PRO A 30 -5.43 1.51 4.83
CA PRO A 30 -5.83 1.49 3.43
C PRO A 30 -6.28 2.87 2.96
N PRO A 31 -6.02 3.27 1.70
CA PRO A 31 -6.53 4.53 1.15
C PRO A 31 -8.06 4.54 1.00
N PHE A 32 -8.61 5.66 0.52
CA PHE A 32 -10.04 5.87 0.23
C PHE A 32 -10.95 5.83 1.45
N GLY A 33 -10.43 6.16 2.65
CA GLY A 33 -11.19 6.17 3.91
C GLY A 33 -11.63 4.79 4.39
N LEU A 34 -10.95 3.75 3.93
CA LEU A 34 -11.12 2.38 4.40
C LEU A 34 -10.25 2.10 5.62
N HIS A 35 -10.69 1.14 6.45
CA HIS A 35 -9.94 0.65 7.60
C HIS A 35 -9.86 -0.86 7.57
N TRP A 36 -8.87 -1.42 8.24
CA TRP A 36 -8.79 -2.86 8.43
C TRP A 36 -10.04 -3.36 9.14
N GLY A 37 -10.62 -4.45 8.64
CA GLY A 37 -11.85 -5.01 9.16
C GLY A 37 -13.14 -4.42 8.59
N ASP A 38 -13.07 -3.39 7.78
CA ASP A 38 -14.26 -2.87 7.09
C ASP A 38 -14.94 -3.97 6.27
N SER A 39 -16.27 -3.89 6.23
CA SER A 39 -17.06 -4.84 5.44
C SER A 39 -17.04 -4.51 3.93
N PRO A 40 -17.35 -5.49 3.06
CA PRO A 40 -17.48 -5.24 1.63
C PRO A 40 -18.47 -4.12 1.30
N GLU A 41 -19.56 -3.99 2.07
CA GLU A 41 -20.61 -2.99 1.87
C GLU A 41 -20.07 -1.56 1.93
N LYS A 42 -19.06 -1.30 2.77
CA LYS A 42 -18.41 0.02 2.85
C LYS A 42 -17.70 0.36 1.54
N LEU A 43 -16.96 -0.60 0.97
CA LEU A 43 -16.30 -0.45 -0.31
C LEU A 43 -17.31 -0.33 -1.46
N LEU A 44 -18.39 -1.10 -1.43
CA LEU A 44 -19.49 -1.02 -2.40
C LEU A 44 -20.20 0.33 -2.35
N ALA A 45 -20.45 0.86 -1.14
CA ALA A 45 -21.05 2.17 -0.96
C ALA A 45 -20.14 3.30 -1.49
N TRP A 46 -18.81 3.18 -1.31
CA TRP A 46 -17.86 4.11 -1.92
C TRP A 46 -17.92 4.04 -3.44
N ALA A 47 -17.89 2.84 -4.04
CA ALA A 47 -17.98 2.65 -5.48
C ALA A 47 -19.29 3.20 -6.07
N SER A 48 -20.41 2.97 -5.38
CA SER A 48 -21.73 3.48 -5.79
C SER A 48 -21.79 5.01 -5.81
N ARG A 49 -21.23 5.67 -4.78
CA ARG A 49 -21.20 7.16 -4.72
C ARG A 49 -20.43 7.78 -5.89
N HIS A 50 -19.46 7.06 -6.44
CA HIS A 50 -18.63 7.50 -7.56
C HIS A 50 -19.04 6.90 -8.91
N ALA A 51 -20.17 6.19 -8.98
CA ALA A 51 -20.69 5.52 -10.19
C ALA A 51 -19.65 4.60 -10.87
N LEU A 52 -18.91 3.84 -10.04
CA LEU A 52 -17.88 2.91 -10.50
C LEU A 52 -18.46 1.53 -10.76
N ASP A 53 -17.86 0.77 -11.69
CA ASP A 53 -18.23 -0.60 -11.95
C ASP A 53 -17.61 -1.52 -10.89
N VAL A 54 -18.41 -2.49 -10.45
CA VAL A 54 -18.01 -3.45 -9.41
C VAL A 54 -18.13 -4.87 -9.91
N THR A 55 -17.11 -5.67 -9.66
CA THR A 55 -17.10 -7.12 -9.88
C THR A 55 -16.78 -7.83 -8.57
N ILE A 56 -17.63 -8.77 -8.15
CA ILE A 56 -17.37 -9.60 -6.98
C ILE A 56 -16.94 -10.99 -7.46
N VAL A 57 -15.77 -11.44 -7.01
CA VAL A 57 -15.24 -12.76 -7.29
C VAL A 57 -15.27 -13.58 -6.00
N LEU A 58 -15.84 -14.77 -6.08
CA LEU A 58 -15.85 -15.77 -5.02
C LEU A 58 -14.89 -16.89 -5.43
N PRO A 59 -13.67 -16.94 -4.89
CA PRO A 59 -12.75 -18.04 -5.17
C PRO A 59 -13.36 -19.36 -4.69
N GLY A 60 -13.51 -20.34 -5.59
CA GLY A 60 -14.27 -21.56 -5.32
C GLY A 60 -13.67 -22.48 -4.26
N ASP A 61 -12.39 -22.33 -3.97
CA ASP A 61 -11.62 -23.09 -2.96
C ASP A 61 -11.65 -22.47 -1.56
N GLN A 62 -12.10 -21.21 -1.43
CA GLN A 62 -12.08 -20.46 -0.16
C GLN A 62 -13.44 -19.79 0.08
N ALA A 63 -14.39 -20.54 0.61
CA ALA A 63 -15.76 -20.07 0.81
C ALA A 63 -15.89 -18.77 1.64
N ALA A 64 -14.93 -18.50 2.55
CA ALA A 64 -14.91 -17.29 3.38
C ALA A 64 -14.25 -16.09 2.68
N LEU A 65 -13.55 -16.30 1.55
CA LEU A 65 -12.86 -15.26 0.81
C LEU A 65 -13.77 -14.60 -0.23
N ARG A 66 -13.79 -13.29 -0.24
CA ARG A 66 -14.42 -12.48 -1.28
C ARG A 66 -13.41 -11.48 -1.82
N VAL A 67 -13.40 -11.31 -3.13
CA VAL A 67 -12.58 -10.29 -3.80
C VAL A 67 -13.53 -9.31 -4.49
N VAL A 68 -13.44 -8.05 -4.12
CA VAL A 68 -14.23 -6.96 -4.72
C VAL A 68 -13.29 -6.13 -5.59
N LYS A 69 -13.55 -6.11 -6.89
CA LYS A 69 -12.82 -5.30 -7.86
C LYS A 69 -13.66 -4.11 -8.27
N ILE A 70 -13.05 -2.93 -8.28
CA ILE A 70 -13.69 -1.67 -8.63
C ILE A 70 -12.87 -0.98 -9.69
N GLN A 71 -13.53 -0.52 -10.73
CA GLN A 71 -12.91 0.23 -11.81
C GLN A 71 -13.87 1.31 -12.35
N PRO A 72 -13.36 2.43 -12.83
CA PRO A 72 -14.17 3.41 -13.51
C PRO A 72 -14.57 2.91 -14.90
N ARG A 73 -15.70 3.35 -15.41
CA ARG A 73 -16.12 3.10 -16.81
C ARG A 73 -15.18 3.73 -17.81
N LYS A 74 -14.60 4.86 -17.47
CA LYS A 74 -13.61 5.59 -18.27
C LYS A 74 -12.63 6.32 -17.34
N GLY A 75 -11.36 6.40 -17.76
CA GLY A 75 -10.33 7.14 -17.05
C GLY A 75 -9.85 6.48 -15.78
N LEU A 76 -9.63 7.26 -14.74
CA LEU A 76 -9.01 6.87 -13.49
C LEU A 76 -10.01 6.96 -12.33
N LEU A 77 -9.70 6.30 -11.22
CA LEU A 77 -10.49 6.38 -9.98
C LEU A 77 -10.51 7.83 -9.44
N PRO A 78 -11.61 8.27 -8.81
CA PRO A 78 -11.73 9.60 -8.22
C PRO A 78 -10.58 9.92 -7.27
N GLU A 79 -10.12 11.17 -7.32
CA GLU A 79 -9.10 11.73 -6.41
C GLU A 79 -7.77 10.95 -6.42
N SER A 80 -7.53 10.14 -7.46
CA SER A 80 -6.32 9.33 -7.58
C SER A 80 -5.86 9.19 -9.03
N GLN A 81 -4.65 8.68 -9.23
CA GLN A 81 -4.13 8.29 -10.54
C GLN A 81 -4.25 6.77 -10.78
N ALA A 82 -5.06 6.09 -9.99
CA ALA A 82 -5.25 4.65 -10.07
C ALA A 82 -6.31 4.28 -11.10
N ALA A 83 -6.11 3.17 -11.79
CA ALA A 83 -7.04 2.62 -12.77
C ALA A 83 -8.09 1.70 -12.13
N ALA A 84 -7.73 1.01 -11.06
CA ALA A 84 -8.63 0.09 -10.39
C ALA A 84 -8.22 -0.14 -8.92
N LEU A 85 -9.17 -0.69 -8.17
CA LEU A 85 -9.01 -1.08 -6.78
C LEU A 85 -9.48 -2.52 -6.60
N GLU A 86 -8.74 -3.32 -5.82
CA GLU A 86 -9.14 -4.67 -5.44
C GLU A 86 -9.07 -4.82 -3.93
N GLY A 87 -10.21 -5.06 -3.27
CA GLY A 87 -10.30 -5.37 -1.85
C GLY A 87 -10.48 -6.88 -1.63
N ARG A 88 -9.71 -7.47 -0.71
CA ARG A 88 -9.84 -8.86 -0.30
C ARG A 88 -10.37 -8.94 1.12
N PHE A 89 -11.46 -9.67 1.26
CA PHE A 89 -12.23 -9.82 2.48
C PHE A 89 -12.25 -11.29 2.90
N LEU A 90 -11.83 -11.56 4.12
CA LEU A 90 -11.96 -12.88 4.73
C LEU A 90 -13.07 -12.80 5.79
N SER A 91 -14.08 -13.66 5.69
CA SER A 91 -15.29 -13.61 6.54
C SER A 91 -15.91 -12.21 6.63
N GLY A 92 -15.97 -11.52 5.49
CA GLY A 92 -16.55 -10.18 5.40
C GLY A 92 -15.70 -9.07 6.00
N ARG A 93 -14.43 -9.31 6.37
CA ARG A 93 -13.51 -8.32 6.95
C ARG A 93 -12.34 -8.04 6.00
N LEU A 94 -12.08 -6.76 5.68
CA LEU A 94 -10.98 -6.32 4.81
C LEU A 94 -9.63 -6.58 5.46
N TYR A 95 -8.75 -7.34 4.80
CA TYR A 95 -7.38 -7.59 5.24
C TYR A 95 -6.32 -7.21 4.21
N GLU A 96 -6.71 -7.01 2.94
CA GLU A 96 -5.82 -6.61 1.86
C GLU A 96 -6.53 -5.67 0.89
N LEU A 97 -5.82 -4.63 0.47
CA LEU A 97 -6.26 -3.70 -0.57
C LEU A 97 -5.15 -3.51 -1.59
N THR A 98 -5.45 -3.72 -2.86
CA THR A 98 -4.53 -3.48 -3.97
C THR A 98 -5.03 -2.31 -4.82
N VAL A 99 -4.15 -1.34 -5.04
CA VAL A 99 -4.39 -0.20 -5.94
C VAL A 99 -3.60 -0.45 -7.22
N HIS A 100 -4.30 -0.46 -8.37
CA HIS A 100 -3.70 -0.71 -9.67
C HIS A 100 -3.55 0.58 -10.46
N TYR A 101 -2.38 0.76 -11.04
CA TYR A 101 -2.03 1.91 -11.87
C TYR A 101 -1.72 1.43 -13.29
N PHE A 102 -2.57 1.81 -14.20
CA PHE A 102 -2.46 1.55 -15.62
C PHE A 102 -3.19 2.64 -16.37
N ASP A 103 -2.62 3.14 -17.45
CA ASP A 103 -3.23 4.16 -18.27
C ASP A 103 -2.75 3.96 -19.71
N PRO A 104 -3.60 3.48 -20.62
CA PRO A 104 -3.21 3.22 -21.99
C PRO A 104 -2.90 4.48 -22.79
N GLU A 105 -3.29 5.67 -22.25
CA GLU A 105 -3.06 6.96 -22.93
C GLU A 105 -1.71 7.58 -22.60
N VAL A 106 -0.96 7.01 -21.62
CA VAL A 106 0.37 7.49 -21.23
C VAL A 106 1.46 6.50 -21.58
N SER A 107 2.66 6.99 -21.84
CA SER A 107 3.80 6.15 -22.16
C SER A 107 4.25 5.28 -20.96
N ALA A 108 4.91 4.15 -21.24
CA ALA A 108 5.53 3.31 -20.25
C ALA A 108 6.54 4.10 -19.36
N ASP A 109 7.29 5.03 -19.95
CA ASP A 109 8.24 5.88 -19.22
C ASP A 109 7.53 6.83 -18.25
N THR A 110 6.36 7.38 -18.64
CA THR A 110 5.54 8.20 -17.73
C THR A 110 5.05 7.37 -16.52
N LEU A 111 4.59 6.13 -16.77
CA LEU A 111 4.17 5.23 -15.69
C LEU A 111 5.35 4.82 -14.81
N ALA A 112 6.54 4.58 -15.37
CA ALA A 112 7.76 4.35 -14.61
C ALA A 112 8.12 5.56 -13.73
N GLY A 113 7.97 6.78 -14.23
CA GLY A 113 8.15 8.01 -13.44
C GLY A 113 7.15 8.14 -12.28
N ARG A 114 5.87 7.82 -12.51
CA ARG A 114 4.84 7.77 -11.45
C ARG A 114 5.18 6.72 -10.38
N PHE A 115 5.61 5.53 -10.79
CA PHE A 115 6.08 4.47 -9.90
C PHE A 115 7.23 4.94 -9.00
N GLU A 116 8.28 5.54 -9.57
CA GLU A 116 9.42 6.06 -8.80
C GLU A 116 9.02 7.18 -7.85
N THR A 117 8.09 8.05 -8.25
CA THR A 117 7.55 9.11 -7.39
C THR A 117 6.82 8.51 -6.19
N LEU A 118 5.93 7.54 -6.44
CA LEU A 118 5.20 6.85 -5.38
C LEU A 118 6.15 6.10 -4.43
N ARG A 119 7.17 5.42 -4.98
CA ARG A 119 8.20 4.74 -4.19
C ARG A 119 8.92 5.68 -3.24
N LYS A 120 9.30 6.88 -3.71
CA LYS A 120 9.94 7.90 -2.88
C LYS A 120 9.01 8.44 -1.78
N GLN A 121 7.73 8.69 -2.12
CA GLN A 121 6.71 9.13 -1.17
C GLN A 121 6.48 8.10 -0.06
N LEU A 122 6.30 6.83 -0.42
CA LEU A 122 6.16 5.73 0.54
C LEU A 122 7.42 5.60 1.42
N GLY A 123 8.60 5.76 0.81
CA GLY A 123 9.87 5.76 1.55
C GLY A 123 9.98 6.89 2.56
N ALA A 124 9.48 8.07 2.24
CA ALA A 124 9.45 9.21 3.17
C ALA A 124 8.44 9.00 4.31
N GLN A 125 7.30 8.36 4.04
CA GLN A 125 6.23 8.15 5.02
C GLN A 125 6.48 6.95 5.94
N HIS A 126 6.99 5.84 5.38
CA HIS A 126 7.06 4.55 6.07
C HIS A 126 8.50 4.03 6.24
N GLY A 127 9.50 4.79 5.84
CA GLY A 127 10.89 4.38 5.77
C GLY A 127 11.25 3.69 4.44
N ALA A 128 12.54 3.58 4.16
CA ALA A 128 13.04 3.05 2.88
C ALA A 128 12.44 1.68 2.55
N LEU A 129 11.93 1.53 1.32
CA LEU A 129 11.44 0.26 0.82
C LEU A 129 12.63 -0.63 0.43
N THR A 130 12.58 -1.90 0.81
CA THR A 130 13.57 -2.90 0.45
C THR A 130 13.25 -3.49 -0.92
N ALA A 131 14.25 -3.54 -1.80
CA ALA A 131 14.11 -4.23 -3.08
C ALA A 131 13.89 -5.73 -2.83
N ASN A 132 12.86 -6.28 -3.46
CA ASN A 132 12.49 -7.68 -3.32
C ASN A 132 12.92 -8.50 -4.54
N GLN A 133 12.52 -8.03 -5.73
CA GLN A 133 12.82 -8.70 -6.98
C GLN A 133 13.09 -7.69 -8.08
N GLN A 134 14.09 -8.01 -8.90
CA GLN A 134 14.32 -7.37 -10.18
C GLN A 134 14.65 -8.48 -11.18
N GLN A 135 13.80 -8.65 -12.17
CA GLN A 135 13.94 -9.70 -13.17
C GLN A 135 13.65 -9.15 -14.56
N ARG A 136 14.39 -9.64 -15.56
CA ARG A 136 14.09 -9.45 -16.96
C ARG A 136 14.06 -10.81 -17.63
N THR A 137 12.95 -11.13 -18.29
CA THR A 137 12.74 -12.37 -19.05
C THR A 137 12.48 -11.99 -20.49
N VAL A 138 13.03 -12.74 -21.42
CA VAL A 138 12.75 -12.60 -22.85
C VAL A 138 12.19 -13.92 -23.35
N GLU A 139 10.96 -13.85 -23.86
CA GLU A 139 10.26 -14.99 -24.44
C GLU A 139 9.76 -14.62 -25.84
N ASP A 140 10.21 -15.32 -26.86
CA ASP A 140 9.94 -15.05 -28.26
C ASP A 140 10.21 -13.57 -28.61
N LYS A 141 9.14 -12.84 -28.88
CA LYS A 141 9.16 -11.42 -29.26
C LYS A 141 8.88 -10.45 -28.12
N PHE A 142 8.70 -10.95 -26.90
CA PHE A 142 8.38 -10.11 -25.75
C PHE A 142 9.52 -10.11 -24.73
N ALA A 143 9.87 -8.92 -24.24
CA ALA A 143 10.73 -8.77 -23.07
C ALA A 143 9.88 -8.23 -21.90
N THR A 144 9.87 -8.97 -20.80
CA THR A 144 9.17 -8.56 -19.56
C THR A 144 10.19 -8.14 -18.52
N ARG A 145 10.02 -6.97 -17.94
CA ARG A 145 10.79 -6.46 -16.82
C ARG A 145 9.87 -6.34 -15.60
N THR A 146 10.28 -6.95 -14.49
CA THR A 146 9.55 -6.86 -13.21
C THR A 146 10.44 -6.26 -12.14
N LEU A 147 9.91 -5.31 -11.38
CA LEU A 147 10.54 -4.70 -10.20
C LEU A 147 9.56 -4.81 -9.05
N SER A 148 10.03 -5.16 -7.86
CA SER A 148 9.19 -5.07 -6.66
C SER A 148 9.99 -4.61 -5.45
N PHE A 149 9.30 -3.86 -4.59
CA PHE A 149 9.82 -3.31 -3.35
C PHE A 149 8.80 -3.55 -2.25
N HIS A 150 9.27 -3.86 -1.07
CA HIS A 150 8.39 -4.06 0.08
C HIS A 150 8.83 -3.24 1.29
N ARG A 151 7.90 -3.04 2.21
CA ARG A 151 8.14 -2.48 3.53
C ARG A 151 7.17 -3.10 4.53
N GLU A 152 7.68 -3.45 5.69
CA GLU A 152 6.92 -3.87 6.86
C GLU A 152 7.27 -2.92 8.00
N PRO A 153 6.61 -1.73 8.09
CA PRO A 153 6.93 -0.74 9.13
C PRO A 153 6.56 -1.23 10.53
N VAL A 154 5.51 -2.03 10.61
CA VAL A 154 5.06 -2.71 11.84
C VAL A 154 4.87 -4.17 11.49
N LYS A 155 5.29 -5.09 12.36
CA LYS A 155 5.18 -6.53 12.13
C LYS A 155 3.75 -6.92 11.73
N GLY A 156 3.62 -7.56 10.57
CA GLY A 156 2.35 -8.00 9.99
C GLY A 156 1.60 -6.95 9.17
N LEU A 157 2.09 -5.69 9.09
CA LEU A 157 1.54 -4.67 8.20
C LEU A 157 2.49 -4.46 7.02
N PHE A 158 2.08 -4.89 5.83
CA PHE A 158 2.90 -4.89 4.62
C PHE A 158 2.47 -3.86 3.59
N LEU A 159 3.46 -3.24 2.97
CA LEU A 159 3.36 -2.55 1.69
C LEU A 159 4.18 -3.33 0.66
N LEU A 160 3.59 -3.59 -0.50
CA LEU A 160 4.29 -4.15 -1.65
C LEU A 160 4.00 -3.30 -2.87
N LEU A 161 5.03 -2.69 -3.42
CA LEU A 161 4.98 -1.90 -4.64
C LEU A 161 5.62 -2.71 -5.77
N ALA A 162 4.85 -3.08 -6.80
CA ALA A 162 5.29 -3.93 -7.90
C ALA A 162 5.05 -3.24 -9.25
N PHE A 163 6.05 -3.26 -10.12
CA PHE A 163 6.03 -2.70 -11.46
C PHE A 163 6.31 -3.79 -12.48
N THR A 164 5.59 -3.78 -13.58
CA THR A 164 5.81 -4.67 -14.73
C THR A 164 5.78 -3.84 -16.00
N GLU A 165 6.78 -4.02 -16.83
CA GLU A 165 6.91 -3.48 -18.18
C GLU A 165 7.00 -4.64 -19.16
N VAL A 166 6.24 -4.59 -20.24
CA VAL A 166 6.29 -5.55 -21.34
C VAL A 166 6.65 -4.79 -22.60
N GLU A 167 7.70 -5.22 -23.27
CA GLU A 167 8.19 -4.67 -24.54
C GLU A 167 7.93 -5.68 -25.67
N ASP A 168 7.20 -5.29 -26.71
CA ASP A 168 7.14 -6.01 -27.99
C ASP A 168 8.38 -5.64 -28.80
N LEU A 169 9.33 -6.57 -28.90
CA LEU A 169 10.62 -6.36 -29.56
C LEU A 169 10.49 -6.18 -31.08
N LEU A 170 9.41 -6.67 -31.70
CA LEU A 170 9.17 -6.53 -33.13
C LEU A 170 8.54 -5.17 -33.44
N ARG A 171 7.57 -4.74 -32.64
CA ARG A 171 6.85 -3.48 -32.84
C ARG A 171 7.53 -2.31 -32.15
N GLN A 172 8.52 -2.56 -31.29
CA GLN A 172 9.20 -1.57 -30.45
C GLN A 172 8.22 -0.75 -29.60
N THR A 173 7.14 -1.39 -29.17
CA THR A 173 6.15 -0.78 -28.28
C THR A 173 6.30 -1.29 -26.86
N LYS A 174 6.04 -0.43 -25.89
CA LYS A 174 6.13 -0.76 -24.45
C LYS A 174 4.82 -0.46 -23.75
N GLU A 175 4.41 -1.37 -22.91
CA GLU A 175 3.32 -1.19 -21.97
C GLU A 175 3.83 -1.37 -20.54
N ALA A 176 3.37 -0.53 -19.64
CA ALA A 176 3.73 -0.62 -18.24
C ALA A 176 2.50 -0.58 -17.35
N ARG A 177 2.64 -1.18 -16.18
CA ARG A 177 1.66 -1.12 -15.10
C ARG A 177 2.36 -1.30 -13.77
N PHE A 178 1.76 -0.77 -12.72
CA PHE A 178 2.23 -1.06 -11.37
C PHE A 178 1.08 -1.16 -10.39
N SER A 179 1.34 -1.75 -9.24
CA SER A 179 0.35 -1.89 -8.17
C SER A 179 0.98 -1.64 -6.82
N LEU A 180 0.17 -1.11 -5.91
CA LEU A 180 0.51 -0.97 -4.50
C LEU A 180 -0.46 -1.81 -3.67
N VAL A 181 0.09 -2.80 -2.98
CA VAL A 181 -0.65 -3.68 -2.08
C VAL A 181 -0.45 -3.20 -0.64
N TYR A 182 -1.56 -3.02 0.05
CA TYR A 182 -1.64 -2.85 1.51
C TYR A 182 -2.16 -4.15 2.08
N ARG A 183 -1.50 -4.72 3.07
CA ARG A 183 -1.92 -5.98 3.69
C ARG A 183 -1.71 -5.96 5.20
N ASN A 184 -2.73 -6.41 5.93
CA ASN A 184 -2.64 -6.67 7.36
C ASN A 184 -2.67 -8.20 7.59
N GLU A 185 -1.49 -8.81 7.68
CA GLU A 185 -1.35 -10.24 7.86
C GLU A 185 -1.75 -10.68 9.28
N ASN A 186 -1.48 -9.85 10.30
CA ASN A 186 -1.91 -10.14 11.68
C ASN A 186 -3.43 -10.27 11.75
N PHE A 187 -4.14 -9.32 11.13
CA PHE A 187 -5.59 -9.31 11.10
C PHE A 187 -6.16 -10.49 10.31
N LYS A 188 -5.52 -10.85 9.19
CA LYS A 188 -5.88 -12.05 8.43
C LYS A 188 -5.74 -13.32 9.28
N GLN A 189 -4.63 -13.47 10.01
CA GLN A 189 -4.40 -14.62 10.91
C GLN A 189 -5.42 -14.67 12.05
N GLU A 190 -5.78 -13.53 12.64
CA GLU A 190 -6.84 -13.43 13.65
C GLU A 190 -8.17 -13.93 13.09
N ILE A 191 -8.59 -13.47 11.91
CA ILE A 191 -9.83 -13.94 11.27
C ILE A 191 -9.79 -15.45 11.00
N GLN A 192 -8.66 -15.99 10.57
CA GLN A 192 -8.51 -17.42 10.31
C GLN A 192 -8.66 -18.23 11.58
N LYS A 193 -8.07 -17.77 12.68
CA LYS A 193 -8.20 -18.41 13.99
C LYS A 193 -9.64 -18.43 14.49
N ASP A 194 -10.35 -17.28 14.40
CA ASP A 194 -11.78 -17.20 14.74
C ASP A 194 -12.62 -18.23 13.95
N LEU A 195 -12.30 -18.44 12.66
CA LEU A 195 -12.99 -19.41 11.81
C LEU A 195 -12.71 -20.87 12.19
N GLU A 196 -11.52 -21.17 12.69
CA GLU A 196 -11.15 -22.51 13.16
C GLU A 196 -11.82 -22.82 14.50
N GLU A 197 -11.86 -21.86 15.43
CA GLU A 197 -12.54 -22.02 16.72
C GLU A 197 -14.05 -22.27 16.58
N VAL A 198 -14.71 -21.64 15.62
CA VAL A 198 -16.15 -21.87 15.33
C VAL A 198 -16.41 -23.25 14.75
N LYS A 199 -15.44 -23.89 14.10
CA LYS A 199 -15.59 -25.23 13.49
C LYS A 199 -15.33 -26.38 14.45
N THR A 200 -14.81 -26.08 15.63
CA THR A 200 -14.52 -27.12 16.66
C THR A 200 -15.69 -27.12 17.66
N PRO A 201 -16.64 -28.07 17.61
CA PRO A 201 -17.77 -28.16 18.52
C PRO A 201 -17.34 -28.58 19.94
#